data_d69d34eeac0759c93d0a24be235b7b9a
#
_entry.id   d69d34eeac0759c93d0a24be235b7b9a
#
_cell.length_a   1.000
_cell.length_b   1.000
_cell.length_c   1.000
_cell.angle_alpha   90.00
_cell.angle_beta   90.00
_cell.angle_gamma   90.00
#
_symmetry.space_group_name_H-M   'P 1'
#
loop_
_entity.id
_entity.type
_entity.pdbx_description
1 polymer ?
#
loop_
_entity_poly.entity_id
_entity_poly.type
_entity_poly.pdbx_seq_one_letter_code
_entity_poly.pdbx_strand_id
1 'polypeptide(L)'
;MLEKKSIYREIEIVILDDNRLVIEILRQVLKELGANRLASFTNPYDALECFSSRRIDIAFIDLVMPHMDGFEITQMVRNANDIVNRMMPIIMVTGHADLRTVKRAINFGVDEIIGKPFAPKALQQRLDSVLFYPRRYIRTQSGYFGPDRRRMISSGYAGDCRRKLDTCIDVGTPSFGMDSQLSHEPDIFDLEDHDITFSRNLS
;
A
#
# COMPACT_ATOMS: atom_id res chain seq x y z
N MET A 1 -12.68 -0.72 18.59
CA MET A 1 -11.22 -0.87 18.87
C MET A 1 -10.79 -2.33 18.98
N LEU A 2 -11.58 -3.21 19.63
CA LEU A 2 -11.26 -4.65 19.75
C LEU A 2 -11.32 -5.40 18.40
N GLU A 3 -12.27 -5.09 17.53
CA GLU A 3 -12.41 -5.71 16.19
C GLU A 3 -11.21 -5.45 15.28
N LYS A 4 -10.67 -4.22 15.23
CA LYS A 4 -9.49 -3.91 14.42
C LYS A 4 -8.25 -4.69 14.86
N LYS A 5 -8.04 -4.87 16.18
CA LYS A 5 -6.93 -5.68 16.69
C LYS A 5 -7.04 -7.14 16.31
N SER A 6 -8.27 -7.67 16.22
CA SER A 6 -8.49 -9.03 15.74
C SER A 6 -8.06 -9.19 14.28
N ILE A 7 -8.37 -8.21 13.43
CA ILE A 7 -7.99 -8.19 12.02
C ILE A 7 -6.46 -8.14 11.85
N TYR A 8 -5.78 -7.23 12.54
CA TYR A 8 -4.31 -7.14 12.47
C TYR A 8 -3.61 -8.43 12.90
N ARG A 9 -4.25 -9.23 13.77
CA ARG A 9 -3.68 -10.50 14.26
C ARG A 9 -3.61 -11.57 13.19
N GLU A 10 -4.55 -11.54 12.24
CA GLU A 10 -4.72 -12.60 11.23
C GLU A 10 -3.97 -12.34 9.92
N ILE A 11 -3.63 -11.08 9.64
CA ILE A 11 -2.96 -10.71 8.38
C ILE A 11 -1.47 -11.03 8.40
N GLU A 12 -0.99 -11.50 7.25
CA GLU A 12 0.42 -11.79 6.97
C GLU A 12 1.11 -10.53 6.42
N ILE A 13 2.02 -9.96 7.19
CA ILE A 13 2.71 -8.72 6.83
C ILE A 13 4.18 -9.01 6.54
N VAL A 14 4.67 -8.51 5.42
CA VAL A 14 6.09 -8.50 5.08
C VAL A 14 6.66 -7.10 5.24
N ILE A 15 7.86 -7.01 5.81
CA ILE A 15 8.65 -5.79 5.92
C ILE A 15 9.96 -6.00 5.18
N LEU A 16 10.26 -5.12 4.25
CA LEU A 16 11.51 -5.13 3.47
C LEU A 16 12.19 -3.76 3.56
N ASP A 17 13.35 -3.73 4.20
CA ASP A 17 14.17 -2.53 4.40
C ASP A 17 15.61 -2.99 4.65
N ASP A 18 16.61 -2.41 4.00
CA ASP A 18 18.02 -2.77 4.21
C ASP A 18 18.54 -2.36 5.59
N ASN A 19 17.85 -1.44 6.25
CA ASN A 19 18.16 -0.96 7.59
C ASN A 19 17.39 -1.74 8.67
N ARG A 20 18.11 -2.61 9.38
CA ARG A 20 17.54 -3.42 10.47
C ARG A 20 16.87 -2.60 11.57
N LEU A 21 17.36 -1.39 11.84
CA LEU A 21 16.75 -0.52 12.86
C LEU A 21 15.34 -0.09 12.43
N VAL A 22 15.15 0.26 11.15
CA VAL A 22 13.83 0.60 10.61
C VAL A 22 12.89 -0.59 10.68
N ILE A 23 13.38 -1.80 10.34
CA ILE A 23 12.62 -3.04 10.50
C ILE A 23 12.13 -3.20 11.94
N GLU A 24 13.02 -3.05 12.92
CA GLU A 24 12.64 -3.22 14.33
C GLU A 24 11.61 -2.19 14.79
N ILE A 25 11.75 -0.92 14.38
CA ILE A 25 10.77 0.13 14.66
C ILE A 25 9.41 -0.23 14.05
N LEU A 26 9.37 -0.63 12.77
CA LEU A 26 8.13 -1.06 12.11
C LEU A 26 7.51 -2.26 12.81
N ARG A 27 8.31 -3.27 13.14
CA ARG A 27 7.84 -4.46 13.86
C ARG A 27 7.25 -4.11 15.24
N GLN A 28 7.90 -3.24 15.97
CA GLN A 28 7.41 -2.82 17.29
C GLN A 28 6.05 -2.13 17.16
N VAL A 29 5.93 -1.15 16.29
CA VAL A 29 4.67 -0.43 16.08
C VAL A 29 3.56 -1.37 15.60
N LEU A 30 3.84 -2.25 14.64
CA LEU A 30 2.87 -3.21 14.13
C LEU A 30 2.41 -4.20 15.22
N LYS A 31 3.33 -4.66 16.09
CA LYS A 31 2.98 -5.52 17.25
C LYS A 31 2.10 -4.78 18.26
N GLU A 32 2.38 -3.51 18.55
CA GLU A 32 1.55 -2.69 19.42
C GLU A 32 0.12 -2.51 18.88
N LEU A 33 -0.02 -2.46 17.54
CA LEU A 33 -1.31 -2.46 16.86
C LEU A 33 -2.03 -3.82 16.91
N GLY A 34 -1.30 -4.91 17.21
CA GLY A 34 -1.83 -6.26 17.35
C GLY A 34 -1.41 -7.25 16.26
N ALA A 35 -0.57 -6.86 15.31
CA ALA A 35 -0.08 -7.75 14.26
C ALA A 35 0.89 -8.82 14.84
N ASN A 36 0.63 -10.09 14.52
CA ASN A 36 1.42 -11.22 15.03
C ASN A 36 2.23 -11.91 13.93
N ARG A 37 1.76 -11.87 12.69
CA ARG A 37 2.37 -12.57 11.55
C ARG A 37 3.24 -11.61 10.76
N LEU A 38 4.48 -11.43 11.22
CA LEU A 38 5.43 -10.48 10.64
C LEU A 38 6.66 -11.21 10.14
N ALA A 39 6.89 -11.20 8.83
CA ALA A 39 8.15 -11.59 8.21
C ALA A 39 8.96 -10.34 7.86
N SER A 40 10.28 -10.41 7.94
CA SER A 40 11.14 -9.26 7.69
C SER A 40 12.39 -9.68 6.90
N PHE A 41 12.75 -8.87 5.92
CA PHE A 41 13.85 -9.12 5.02
C PHE A 41 14.72 -7.87 4.88
N THR A 42 16.03 -8.07 4.78
CA THR A 42 16.98 -7.00 4.44
C THR A 42 17.49 -7.13 3.01
N ASN A 43 17.21 -8.27 2.37
CA ASN A 43 17.59 -8.57 1.01
C ASN A 43 16.32 -8.64 0.12
N PRO A 44 16.25 -7.88 -0.97
CA PRO A 44 15.09 -7.88 -1.86
C PRO A 44 14.81 -9.24 -2.53
N TYR A 45 15.83 -10.02 -2.80
CA TYR A 45 15.66 -11.35 -3.44
C TYR A 45 14.95 -12.33 -2.51
N ASP A 46 15.30 -12.33 -1.22
CA ASP A 46 14.64 -13.19 -0.22
C ASP A 46 13.15 -12.79 -0.04
N ALA A 47 12.86 -11.49 -0.11
CA ALA A 47 11.49 -11.00 -0.09
C ALA A 47 10.69 -11.44 -1.32
N LEU A 48 11.28 -11.38 -2.52
CA LEU A 48 10.65 -11.83 -3.76
C LEU A 48 10.36 -13.33 -3.74
N GLU A 49 11.27 -14.14 -3.20
CA GLU A 49 11.04 -15.57 -2.99
C GLU A 49 9.86 -15.80 -2.03
N CYS A 50 9.79 -15.03 -0.95
CA CYS A 50 8.66 -15.06 -0.02
C CYS A 50 7.34 -14.70 -0.72
N PHE A 51 7.32 -13.66 -1.55
CA PHE A 51 6.13 -13.26 -2.32
C PHE A 51 5.69 -14.32 -3.34
N SER A 52 6.60 -15.12 -3.84
CA SER A 52 6.30 -16.20 -4.79
C SER A 52 5.86 -17.50 -4.11
N SER A 53 6.26 -17.72 -2.85
CA SER A 53 6.06 -19.00 -2.16
C SER A 53 4.81 -19.07 -1.30
N ARG A 54 4.25 -17.95 -0.88
CA ARG A 54 3.09 -17.90 0.01
C ARG A 54 2.27 -16.62 -0.20
N ARG A 55 1.03 -16.67 0.27
CA ARG A 55 0.15 -15.51 0.30
C ARG A 55 0.63 -14.50 1.34
N ILE A 56 0.71 -13.24 0.92
CA ILE A 56 1.01 -12.08 1.76
C ILE A 56 -0.16 -11.10 1.65
N ASP A 57 -0.62 -10.58 2.77
CA ASP A 57 -1.74 -9.66 2.80
C ASP A 57 -1.29 -8.21 2.63
N ILE A 58 -0.12 -7.82 3.15
CA ILE A 58 0.44 -6.46 3.03
C ILE A 58 1.96 -6.51 3.02
N ALA A 59 2.59 -5.65 2.21
CA ALA A 59 4.03 -5.42 2.26
C ALA A 59 4.37 -3.96 2.57
N PHE A 60 5.28 -3.75 3.54
CA PHE A 60 6.01 -2.51 3.74
C PHE A 60 7.35 -2.63 3.03
N ILE A 61 7.62 -1.74 2.09
CA ILE A 61 8.84 -1.81 1.24
C ILE A 61 9.56 -0.48 1.30
N ASP A 62 10.83 -0.50 1.69
CA ASP A 62 11.68 0.69 1.54
C ASP A 62 11.89 1.01 0.07
N LEU A 63 11.94 2.31 -0.22
CA LEU A 63 12.18 2.78 -1.58
C LEU A 63 13.65 2.62 -1.99
N VAL A 64 14.56 2.96 -1.09
CA VAL A 64 15.99 3.07 -1.42
C VAL A 64 16.76 1.95 -0.76
N MET A 65 17.06 0.91 -1.52
CA MET A 65 17.83 -0.23 -1.06
C MET A 65 18.94 -0.57 -2.05
N PRO A 66 20.03 -1.23 -1.61
CA PRO A 66 21.04 -1.79 -2.50
C PRO A 66 20.45 -2.84 -3.46
N HIS A 67 21.02 -2.94 -4.66
CA HIS A 67 20.72 -3.94 -5.69
C HIS A 67 19.37 -3.79 -6.40
N MET A 68 18.31 -3.43 -5.70
CA MET A 68 16.97 -3.31 -6.27
C MET A 68 16.15 -2.29 -5.47
N ASP A 69 15.59 -1.28 -6.12
CA ASP A 69 14.77 -0.29 -5.46
C ASP A 69 13.32 -0.77 -5.23
N GLY A 70 12.59 -0.09 -4.34
CA GLY A 70 11.22 -0.45 -4.02
C GLY A 70 10.26 -0.34 -5.20
N PHE A 71 10.56 0.47 -6.22
CA PHE A 71 9.76 0.55 -7.43
C PHE A 71 9.95 -0.68 -8.31
N GLU A 72 11.19 -1.16 -8.46
CA GLU A 72 11.51 -2.37 -9.22
C GLU A 72 10.81 -3.59 -8.61
N ILE A 73 10.87 -3.73 -7.28
CA ILE A 73 10.16 -4.79 -6.55
C ILE A 73 8.65 -4.69 -6.77
N THR A 74 8.09 -3.48 -6.63
CA THR A 74 6.66 -3.26 -6.87
C THR A 74 6.28 -3.68 -8.29
N GLN A 75 7.09 -3.33 -9.29
CA GLN A 75 6.84 -3.71 -10.67
C GLN A 75 6.90 -5.22 -10.89
N MET A 76 7.86 -5.91 -10.26
CA MET A 76 7.96 -7.36 -10.32
C MET A 76 6.71 -8.03 -9.72
N VAL A 77 6.25 -7.56 -8.56
CA VAL A 77 5.03 -8.06 -7.93
C VAL A 77 3.81 -7.81 -8.81
N ARG A 78 3.66 -6.59 -9.37
CA ARG A 78 2.54 -6.22 -10.24
C ARG A 78 2.51 -6.97 -11.56
N ASN A 79 3.67 -7.43 -12.05
CA ASN A 79 3.81 -8.22 -13.28
C ASN A 79 3.83 -9.74 -13.02
N ALA A 80 3.82 -10.19 -11.77
CA ALA A 80 3.79 -11.60 -11.44
C ALA A 80 2.58 -12.31 -12.05
N ASN A 81 2.74 -13.58 -12.42
CA ASN A 81 1.65 -14.41 -12.90
C ASN A 81 0.73 -14.89 -11.76
N ASP A 82 1.20 -14.86 -10.52
CA ASP A 82 0.42 -15.13 -9.33
C ASP A 82 -0.55 -13.97 -9.06
N ILE A 83 -1.83 -14.25 -9.24
CA ILE A 83 -2.89 -13.26 -9.09
C ILE A 83 -3.04 -12.82 -7.63
N VAL A 84 -2.77 -13.69 -6.66
CA VAL A 84 -2.99 -13.40 -5.23
C VAL A 84 -2.04 -12.31 -4.73
N ASN A 85 -0.75 -12.49 -4.92
CA ASN A 85 0.25 -11.51 -4.47
C ASN A 85 0.34 -10.30 -5.41
N ARG A 86 -0.10 -10.43 -6.67
CA ARG A 86 -0.14 -9.33 -7.61
C ARG A 86 -1.01 -8.16 -7.14
N MET A 87 -2.08 -8.43 -6.39
CA MET A 87 -2.98 -7.43 -5.80
C MET A 87 -2.65 -7.13 -4.34
N MET A 88 -1.58 -7.70 -3.78
CA MET A 88 -1.14 -7.41 -2.42
C MET A 88 -0.89 -5.91 -2.26
N PRO A 89 -1.54 -5.24 -1.29
CA PRO A 89 -1.26 -3.85 -0.98
C PRO A 89 0.20 -3.63 -0.61
N ILE A 90 0.80 -2.61 -1.22
CA ILE A 90 2.17 -2.20 -0.98
C ILE A 90 2.16 -0.80 -0.36
N ILE A 91 2.71 -0.69 0.84
CA ILE A 91 2.96 0.56 1.54
C ILE A 91 4.45 0.88 1.40
N MET A 92 4.77 1.88 0.60
CA MET A 92 6.16 2.29 0.39
C MET A 92 6.62 3.17 1.54
N VAL A 93 7.77 2.84 2.13
CA VAL A 93 8.40 3.59 3.21
C VAL A 93 9.61 4.32 2.63
N THR A 94 9.73 5.64 2.80
CA THR A 94 10.81 6.39 2.14
C THR A 94 11.29 7.58 2.94
N GLY A 95 12.59 7.85 2.90
CA GLY A 95 13.18 9.08 3.43
C GLY A 95 12.87 10.32 2.57
N HIS A 96 12.38 10.14 1.34
CA HIS A 96 12.14 11.22 0.39
C HIS A 96 10.71 11.13 -0.18
N ALA A 97 9.75 11.70 0.54
CA ALA A 97 8.34 11.70 0.15
C ALA A 97 7.95 12.98 -0.62
N ASP A 98 8.78 13.41 -1.58
CA ASP A 98 8.48 14.55 -2.43
C ASP A 98 7.40 14.23 -3.48
N LEU A 99 6.87 15.27 -4.14
CA LEU A 99 5.83 15.11 -5.16
C LEU A 99 6.24 14.23 -6.35
N ARG A 100 7.54 14.19 -6.69
CA ARG A 100 8.06 13.32 -7.76
C ARG A 100 7.98 11.86 -7.35
N THR A 101 8.47 11.56 -6.17
CA THR A 101 8.44 10.21 -5.59
C THR A 101 7.00 9.71 -5.46
N VAL A 102 6.08 10.55 -4.96
CA VAL A 102 4.65 10.21 -4.86
C VAL A 102 4.05 9.90 -6.24
N LYS A 103 4.31 10.74 -7.26
CA LYS A 103 3.82 10.49 -8.63
C LYS A 103 4.40 9.22 -9.23
N ARG A 104 5.68 8.93 -9.00
CA ARG A 104 6.30 7.67 -9.45
C ARG A 104 5.63 6.48 -8.77
N ALA A 105 5.50 6.49 -7.45
CA ALA A 105 4.88 5.40 -6.70
C ALA A 105 3.46 5.07 -7.22
N ILE A 106 2.64 6.08 -7.46
CA ILE A 106 1.32 5.92 -8.08
C ILE A 106 1.42 5.23 -9.45
N ASN A 107 2.43 5.58 -10.26
CA ASN A 107 2.62 5.00 -11.58
C ASN A 107 3.12 3.55 -11.53
N PHE A 108 3.83 3.18 -10.49
CA PHE A 108 4.30 1.80 -10.27
C PHE A 108 3.27 0.91 -9.57
N GLY A 109 2.11 1.46 -9.15
CA GLY A 109 1.05 0.68 -8.53
C GLY A 109 1.25 0.47 -7.03
N VAL A 110 1.90 1.42 -6.36
CA VAL A 110 1.97 1.50 -4.89
C VAL A 110 0.62 1.95 -4.34
N ASP A 111 0.19 1.36 -3.23
CA ASP A 111 -1.10 1.69 -2.60
C ASP A 111 -0.99 2.91 -1.71
N GLU A 112 -0.01 2.93 -0.82
CA GLU A 112 0.20 4.02 0.12
C GLU A 112 1.69 4.35 0.26
N ILE A 113 1.98 5.57 0.73
CA ILE A 113 3.35 6.03 0.98
C ILE A 113 3.43 6.59 2.38
N ILE A 114 4.53 6.29 3.06
CA ILE A 114 4.86 6.85 4.36
C ILE A 114 6.30 7.41 4.35
N GLY A 115 6.46 8.65 4.78
CA GLY A 115 7.78 9.29 4.89
C GLY A 115 8.50 8.91 6.18
N LYS A 116 9.79 8.64 6.11
CA LYS A 116 10.67 8.49 7.28
C LYS A 116 11.18 9.90 7.70
N PRO A 117 11.19 10.24 9.01
CA PRO A 117 10.67 9.47 10.13
C PRO A 117 9.14 9.52 10.21
N PHE A 118 8.51 8.45 10.66
CA PHE A 118 7.06 8.33 10.76
C PHE A 118 6.59 8.17 12.21
N ALA A 119 5.42 8.76 12.51
CA ALA A 119 4.76 8.54 13.78
C ALA A 119 3.94 7.22 13.75
N PRO A 120 3.79 6.50 14.88
CA PRO A 120 2.98 5.29 14.96
C PRO A 120 1.54 5.49 14.44
N LYS A 121 0.94 6.64 14.73
CA LYS A 121 -0.40 7.01 14.24
C LYS A 121 -0.46 7.10 12.72
N ALA A 122 0.57 7.67 12.08
CA ALA A 122 0.62 7.76 10.62
C ALA A 122 0.72 6.38 9.98
N LEU A 123 1.53 5.48 10.54
CA LEU A 123 1.64 4.09 10.10
C LEU A 123 0.29 3.36 10.24
N GLN A 124 -0.38 3.51 11.38
CA GLN A 124 -1.71 2.94 11.60
C GLN A 124 -2.72 3.44 10.56
N GLN A 125 -2.74 4.74 10.27
CA GLN A 125 -3.65 5.32 9.27
C GLN A 125 -3.43 4.73 7.88
N ARG A 126 -2.19 4.49 7.45
CA ARG A 126 -1.89 3.87 6.16
C ARG A 126 -2.28 2.39 6.13
N LEU A 127 -2.02 1.69 7.23
CA LEU A 127 -2.44 0.31 7.38
C LEU A 127 -3.98 0.20 7.34
N ASP A 128 -4.70 1.04 8.08
CA ASP A 128 -6.16 1.10 8.07
C ASP A 128 -6.70 1.41 6.67
N SER A 129 -6.07 2.35 5.95
CA SER A 129 -6.49 2.73 4.60
C SER A 129 -6.50 1.54 3.65
N VAL A 130 -5.45 0.72 3.65
CA VAL A 130 -5.36 -0.42 2.74
C VAL A 130 -6.21 -1.61 3.16
N LEU A 131 -6.47 -1.78 4.47
CA LEU A 131 -7.23 -2.90 5.00
C LEU A 131 -8.74 -2.68 4.95
N PHE A 132 -9.19 -1.52 5.39
CA PHE A 132 -10.62 -1.23 5.57
C PHE A 132 -11.23 -0.44 4.41
N TYR A 133 -10.38 0.23 3.61
CA TYR A 133 -10.80 1.01 2.45
C TYR A 133 -9.96 0.66 1.22
N PRO A 134 -9.88 -0.63 0.84
CA PRO A 134 -9.03 -1.07 -0.26
C PRO A 134 -9.51 -0.44 -1.57
N ARG A 135 -8.54 0.09 -2.32
CA ARG A 135 -8.84 0.61 -3.66
C ARG A 135 -9.06 -0.54 -4.63
N ARG A 136 -9.94 -0.31 -5.61
CA ARG A 136 -10.07 -1.21 -6.75
C ARG A 136 -8.78 -1.24 -7.56
N TYR A 137 -8.43 -2.40 -8.07
CA TYR A 137 -7.31 -2.55 -8.98
C TYR A 137 -7.81 -2.52 -10.42
N ILE A 138 -7.05 -1.86 -11.26
CA ILE A 138 -7.33 -1.70 -12.67
C ILE A 138 -6.16 -2.17 -13.52
N ARG A 139 -6.46 -2.65 -14.71
CA ARG A 139 -5.48 -2.89 -15.76
C ARG A 139 -5.77 -1.93 -16.91
N THR A 140 -4.74 -1.29 -17.44
CA THR A 140 -4.87 -0.42 -18.62
C THR A 140 -4.25 -1.09 -19.85
N GLN A 141 -4.65 -0.66 -21.03
CA GLN A 141 -4.04 -1.11 -22.30
C GLN A 141 -2.57 -0.69 -22.40
N SER A 142 -2.18 0.41 -21.76
CA SER A 142 -0.80 0.87 -21.68
C SER A 142 0.10 0.04 -20.75
N GLY A 143 -0.43 -1.05 -20.16
CA GLY A 143 0.33 -2.00 -19.35
C GLY A 143 0.36 -1.69 -17.84
N TYR A 144 -0.32 -0.62 -17.37
CA TYR A 144 -0.42 -0.39 -15.93
C TYR A 144 -1.30 -1.45 -15.28
N PHE A 145 -0.84 -1.96 -14.14
CA PHE A 145 -1.62 -2.77 -13.22
C PHE A 145 -1.40 -2.26 -11.79
N GLY A 146 -2.48 -2.01 -11.06
CA GLY A 146 -2.40 -1.53 -9.68
C GLY A 146 -3.69 -0.84 -9.23
N PRO A 147 -3.66 -0.22 -8.04
CA PRO A 147 -4.81 0.47 -7.49
C PRO A 147 -5.25 1.63 -8.41
N ASP A 148 -6.55 1.86 -8.52
CA ASP A 148 -7.09 2.97 -9.31
C ASP A 148 -6.50 4.30 -8.79
N ARG A 149 -5.91 5.06 -9.71
CA ARG A 149 -5.22 6.32 -9.40
C ARG A 149 -6.17 7.46 -9.02
N ARG A 150 -7.46 7.29 -9.26
CA ARG A 150 -8.49 8.28 -8.95
C ARG A 150 -8.86 8.14 -7.47
N ARG A 151 -8.48 9.12 -6.67
CA ARG A 151 -8.70 9.09 -5.22
C ARG A 151 -10.12 9.41 -4.78
N MET A 152 -10.99 9.90 -5.66
CA MET A 152 -12.40 10.12 -5.33
C MET A 152 -13.26 10.07 -6.58
N ILE A 153 -14.21 9.19 -6.58
CA ILE A 153 -15.46 9.46 -7.25
C ILE A 153 -16.31 10.16 -6.21
N SER A 154 -16.21 11.49 -6.12
CA SER A 154 -17.31 12.25 -5.53
C SER A 154 -18.55 11.83 -6.32
N SER A 155 -19.59 11.38 -5.64
CA SER A 155 -20.88 11.04 -6.22
C SER A 155 -21.38 12.18 -7.11
N GLY A 156 -21.14 12.10 -8.43
CA GLY A 156 -21.51 13.15 -9.38
C GLY A 156 -20.52 13.39 -10.51
N TYR A 157 -19.30 12.88 -10.48
CA TYR A 157 -18.41 13.04 -11.63
C TYR A 157 -18.49 11.82 -12.55
N ALA A 158 -19.49 11.82 -13.42
CA ALA A 158 -19.55 10.97 -14.62
C ALA A 158 -18.66 11.56 -15.73
N GLY A 159 -17.43 11.96 -15.39
CA GLY A 159 -16.49 12.48 -16.37
C GLY A 159 -15.77 11.34 -17.06
N ASP A 160 -15.83 11.33 -18.39
CA ASP A 160 -15.01 10.48 -19.27
C ASP A 160 -13.57 10.41 -18.78
N CYS A 161 -12.98 9.23 -18.83
CA CYS A 161 -11.54 9.06 -18.69
C CYS A 161 -10.85 10.13 -19.56
N ARG A 162 -10.17 11.11 -18.95
CA ARG A 162 -9.47 12.18 -19.69
C ARG A 162 -8.41 11.66 -20.68
N ARG A 163 -8.08 10.38 -20.59
CA ARG A 163 -7.28 9.64 -21.55
C ARG A 163 -8.22 8.71 -22.32
N LYS A 164 -8.81 9.22 -23.38
CA LYS A 164 -9.71 8.48 -24.32
C LYS A 164 -9.09 7.20 -24.93
N LEU A 165 -7.85 6.86 -24.60
CA LEU A 165 -7.10 5.74 -25.17
C LEU A 165 -6.86 4.58 -24.19
N ASP A 166 -7.14 4.72 -22.89
CA ASP A 166 -6.93 3.64 -21.92
C ASP A 166 -8.27 3.07 -21.47
N THR A 167 -8.68 1.97 -22.06
CA THR A 167 -9.77 1.15 -21.52
C THR A 167 -9.28 0.55 -20.19
N CYS A 168 -9.82 1.04 -19.07
CA CYS A 168 -9.53 0.48 -17.76
C CYS A 168 -10.42 -0.74 -17.53
N ILE A 169 -9.81 -1.90 -17.30
CA ILE A 169 -10.52 -3.11 -16.88
C ILE A 169 -10.45 -3.13 -15.34
N ASP A 170 -11.62 -3.18 -14.70
CA ASP A 170 -11.75 -3.38 -13.26
C ASP A 170 -11.36 -4.83 -12.93
N VAL A 171 -10.39 -5.02 -12.06
CA VAL A 171 -9.90 -6.33 -11.64
C VAL A 171 -10.45 -6.71 -10.25
N GLY A 172 -11.07 -5.76 -9.54
CA GLY A 172 -11.60 -5.96 -8.20
C GLY A 172 -10.76 -5.32 -7.09
N THR A 173 -11.07 -5.68 -5.86
CA THR A 173 -10.35 -5.25 -4.66
C THR A 173 -9.48 -6.38 -4.11
N PRO A 174 -8.36 -6.06 -3.44
CA PRO A 174 -7.58 -7.06 -2.71
C PRO A 174 -8.46 -7.82 -1.71
N SER A 175 -8.36 -9.14 -1.67
CA SER A 175 -9.01 -9.95 -0.64
C SER A 175 -7.97 -10.31 0.42
N PHE A 176 -8.28 -10.00 1.66
CA PHE A 176 -7.50 -10.44 2.80
C PHE A 176 -8.02 -11.81 3.25
N GLY A 177 -7.20 -12.65 3.88
CA GLY A 177 -7.54 -14.03 4.28
C GLY A 177 -8.72 -14.21 5.24
N MET A 178 -9.62 -13.26 5.28
CA MET A 178 -10.82 -13.28 6.09
C MET A 178 -11.99 -13.85 5.29
N ASP A 179 -12.67 -14.83 5.89
CA ASP A 179 -13.97 -15.29 5.41
C ASP A 179 -14.92 -14.09 5.22
N SER A 180 -15.67 -14.11 4.13
CA SER A 180 -16.51 -13.07 3.55
C SER A 180 -17.74 -12.69 4.42
N GLN A 181 -17.55 -12.27 5.66
CA GLN A 181 -18.66 -11.85 6.55
C GLN A 181 -18.67 -10.37 6.95
N LEU A 182 -17.82 -9.52 6.39
CA LEU A 182 -17.87 -8.09 6.63
C LEU A 182 -18.27 -7.31 5.38
N SER A 183 -19.53 -7.54 4.95
CA SER A 183 -20.23 -6.57 4.11
C SER A 183 -20.79 -5.47 5.02
N HIS A 184 -19.95 -4.53 5.42
CA HIS A 184 -20.42 -3.28 5.98
C HIS A 184 -20.37 -2.22 4.87
N GLU A 185 -21.53 -1.68 4.55
CA GLU A 185 -21.62 -0.44 3.79
C GLU A 185 -20.79 0.64 4.51
N PRO A 186 -19.97 1.41 3.81
CA PRO A 186 -19.19 2.45 4.45
C PRO A 186 -20.11 3.58 4.89
N ASP A 187 -20.21 3.80 6.20
CA ASP A 187 -20.62 5.09 6.71
C ASP A 187 -19.66 6.13 6.12
N ILE A 188 -20.23 7.06 5.37
CA ILE A 188 -19.53 8.20 4.78
C ILE A 188 -19.06 9.08 5.94
N PHE A 189 -17.85 8.80 6.44
CA PHE A 189 -17.17 9.74 7.30
C PHE A 189 -16.56 10.81 6.41
N ASP A 190 -17.08 12.02 6.55
CA ASP A 190 -16.48 13.26 6.05
C ASP A 190 -15.02 13.30 6.47
N LEU A 191 -14.13 13.03 5.53
CA LEU A 191 -12.73 13.36 5.63
C LEU A 191 -12.63 14.85 5.34
N GLU A 192 -12.89 15.67 6.37
CA GLU A 192 -12.45 17.06 6.34
C GLU A 192 -10.95 17.09 6.09
N ASP A 193 -10.59 17.90 5.13
CA ASP A 193 -9.24 18.27 4.74
C ASP A 193 -8.41 18.70 5.96
N HIS A 194 -7.67 17.80 6.57
CA HIS A 194 -6.67 18.14 7.56
C HIS A 194 -5.27 17.99 6.95
N ASP A 195 -4.85 19.16 6.50
CA ASP A 195 -3.48 19.68 6.54
C ASP A 195 -2.38 18.88 5.85
N ILE A 196 -2.28 19.08 4.55
CA ILE A 196 -0.96 19.26 3.94
C ILE A 196 -0.61 20.77 4.07
N THR A 197 -0.32 21.21 5.27
CA THR A 197 0.34 22.49 5.49
C THR A 197 1.82 22.33 5.15
N PHE A 198 2.15 22.54 3.90
CA PHE A 198 3.51 22.92 3.52
C PHE A 198 3.74 24.34 4.02
N SER A 199 4.50 24.48 5.11
CA SER A 199 5.07 25.76 5.51
C SER A 199 5.88 26.34 4.33
N ARG A 200 5.30 27.30 3.65
CA ARG A 200 6.06 28.25 2.85
C ARG A 200 6.84 29.15 3.82
N ASN A 201 8.10 28.87 3.97
CA ASN A 201 9.08 29.87 4.42
C ASN A 201 10.20 29.91 3.38
N LEU A 202 10.06 30.84 2.46
CA LEU A 202 11.14 31.42 1.67
C LEU A 202 11.11 32.92 1.95
N SER A 203 12.08 33.37 2.66
CA SER A 203 12.64 34.70 2.58
C SER A 203 14.15 34.60 2.81
#